data_7bbae668137044ef072a376380acbcb2
#
_entry.id   7bbae668137044ef072a376380acbcb2
#
_cell.length_a   1.000
_cell.length_b   1.000
_cell.length_c   1.000
_cell.angle_alpha   90.00
_cell.angle_beta   90.00
_cell.angle_gamma   90.00
#
_symmetry.space_group_name_H-M   'P 1'
#
loop_
_entity.id
_entity.type
_entity.pdbx_description
1 polymer ?
#
loop_
_entity_poly.entity_id
_entity_poly.type
_entity_poly.pdbx_seq_one_letter_code
_entity_poly.pdbx_strand_id
1 'polypeptide(L)'
;SLHDALPIFSLLRPPGHHATPDRAMGFCYLNSVAIAVMEARAKGVGRVAVYDFDVHHGNGTEDILLGRDQCAYFSVHQFPCYPGTGSDSYQNAHNYPVPPGAPRDDYRRALSEALDDLKRFKPELVAVSAGFDAY
;
A
#
# COMPACT_ATOMS: atom_id res chain seq x y z
N SER A 1 -5.29 16.52 19.47
CA SER A 1 -4.42 15.32 19.58
C SER A 1 -4.78 14.36 18.45
N LEU A 2 -3.81 13.79 17.75
CA LEU A 2 -4.03 12.76 16.70
C LEU A 2 -4.66 11.47 17.24
N HIS A 3 -4.70 11.31 18.55
CA HIS A 3 -5.30 10.15 19.22
C HIS A 3 -6.83 10.10 19.13
N ASP A 4 -7.48 11.19 18.69
CA ASP A 4 -8.94 11.29 18.58
C ASP A 4 -9.40 11.25 17.11
N ALA A 5 -8.50 10.96 16.15
CA ALA A 5 -8.85 10.87 14.74
C ALA A 5 -9.72 9.63 14.50
N LEU A 6 -10.96 9.84 14.09
CA LEU A 6 -11.85 8.77 13.64
C LEU A 6 -11.33 8.22 12.31
N PRO A 7 -11.46 6.91 12.06
CA PRO A 7 -11.11 6.34 10.77
C PRO A 7 -11.99 6.96 9.67
N ILE A 8 -11.36 7.29 8.55
CA ILE A 8 -12.05 7.85 7.39
C ILE A 8 -12.13 6.77 6.33
N PHE A 9 -13.33 6.51 5.83
CA PHE A 9 -13.55 5.61 4.71
C PHE A 9 -13.86 6.40 3.44
N SER A 10 -13.20 6.01 2.35
CA SER A 10 -13.47 6.52 1.01
C SER A 10 -13.93 5.36 0.12
N LEU A 11 -15.13 5.46 -0.44
CA LEU A 11 -15.69 4.48 -1.38
C LEU A 11 -15.58 4.97 -2.82
N LEU A 12 -14.50 5.68 -3.12
CA LEU A 12 -14.26 6.25 -4.43
C LEU A 12 -13.66 5.23 -5.40
N ARG A 13 -13.96 5.40 -6.68
CA ARG A 13 -13.38 4.66 -7.81
C ARG A 13 -12.71 5.67 -8.73
N PRO A 14 -11.63 5.28 -9.41
CA PRO A 14 -10.85 4.02 -9.34
C PRO A 14 -9.98 3.93 -8.07
N PRO A 15 -9.36 2.73 -7.80
CA PRO A 15 -8.57 2.50 -6.58
C PRO A 15 -7.35 3.41 -6.41
N GLY A 16 -6.70 3.79 -7.49
CA GLY A 16 -5.62 4.77 -7.48
C GLY A 16 -4.21 4.18 -7.38
N HIS A 17 -3.99 3.04 -6.78
CA HIS A 17 -2.68 2.51 -6.39
C HIS A 17 -1.73 2.17 -7.57
N HIS A 18 -2.25 2.05 -8.80
CA HIS A 18 -1.43 1.83 -9.99
C HIS A 18 -0.94 3.12 -10.65
N ALA A 19 -1.60 4.27 -10.42
CA ALA A 19 -1.19 5.53 -11.04
C ALA A 19 0.18 5.97 -10.50
N THR A 20 1.16 6.12 -11.41
CA THR A 20 2.49 6.65 -11.11
C THR A 20 2.49 8.18 -11.19
N PRO A 21 3.60 8.88 -10.87
CA PRO A 21 3.64 10.34 -10.95
C PRO A 21 3.35 10.90 -12.35
N ASP A 22 3.61 10.13 -13.39
CA ASP A 22 3.57 10.58 -14.79
C ASP A 22 2.65 9.74 -15.68
N ARG A 23 2.04 8.68 -15.15
CA ARG A 23 1.28 7.73 -15.96
C ARG A 23 0.03 7.21 -15.28
N ALA A 24 -1.11 7.33 -15.95
CA ALA A 24 -2.34 6.61 -15.62
C ALA A 24 -2.24 5.15 -16.10
N MET A 25 -2.52 4.18 -15.24
CA MET A 25 -2.54 2.75 -15.59
C MET A 25 -3.40 1.94 -14.62
N GLY A 26 -3.72 0.70 -14.94
CA GLY A 26 -4.51 -0.17 -14.06
C GLY A 26 -5.87 0.45 -13.68
N PHE A 27 -6.54 1.12 -14.61
CA PHE A 27 -7.76 1.90 -14.39
C PHE A 27 -7.63 3.08 -13.41
N CYS A 28 -6.41 3.41 -12.97
CA CYS A 28 -6.14 4.49 -12.03
C CYS A 28 -5.69 5.74 -12.79
N TYR A 29 -6.33 6.87 -12.51
CA TYR A 29 -5.96 8.18 -13.06
C TYR A 29 -5.14 9.02 -12.08
N LEU A 30 -5.51 8.98 -10.81
CA LEU A 30 -4.84 9.65 -9.70
C LEU A 30 -4.56 8.62 -8.61
N ASN A 31 -3.44 8.75 -7.94
CA ASN A 31 -3.12 7.93 -6.77
C ASN A 31 -3.59 8.64 -5.50
N SER A 32 -4.89 8.50 -5.19
CA SER A 32 -5.51 9.20 -4.07
C SER A 32 -4.88 8.86 -2.72
N VAL A 33 -4.45 7.60 -2.52
CA VAL A 33 -3.78 7.16 -1.29
C VAL A 33 -2.42 7.85 -1.14
N ALA A 34 -1.61 7.83 -2.19
CA ALA A 34 -0.30 8.49 -2.15
C ALA A 34 -0.43 10.03 -1.99
N ILE A 35 -1.42 10.66 -2.63
CA ILE A 35 -1.71 12.09 -2.45
C ILE A 35 -2.05 12.37 -0.98
N ALA A 36 -2.91 11.56 -0.35
CA ALA A 36 -3.28 11.72 1.05
C ALA A 36 -2.07 11.54 1.98
N VAL A 37 -1.20 10.58 1.72
CA VAL A 37 0.06 10.38 2.46
C VAL A 37 0.96 11.60 2.34
N MET A 38 1.17 12.12 1.14
CA MET A 38 2.01 13.29 0.91
C MET A 38 1.44 14.54 1.59
N GLU A 39 0.13 14.72 1.56
CA GLU A 39 -0.54 15.82 2.27
C GLU A 39 -0.40 15.70 3.79
N ALA A 40 -0.57 14.50 4.35
CA ALA A 40 -0.35 14.24 5.77
C ALA A 40 1.09 14.59 6.20
N ARG A 41 2.09 14.18 5.39
CA ARG A 41 3.49 14.52 5.60
C ARG A 41 3.72 16.04 5.55
N ALA A 42 3.15 16.72 4.58
CA ALA A 42 3.25 18.17 4.45
C ALA A 42 2.64 18.91 5.65
N LYS A 43 1.64 18.32 6.31
CA LYS A 43 1.01 18.84 7.53
C LYS A 43 1.74 18.45 8.83
N GLY A 44 2.88 17.79 8.73
CA GLY A 44 3.74 17.48 9.88
C GLY A 44 3.43 16.16 10.58
N VAL A 45 2.62 15.28 9.98
CA VAL A 45 2.48 13.90 10.48
C VAL A 45 3.85 13.22 10.33
N GLY A 46 4.34 12.58 11.38
CA GLY A 46 5.66 11.97 11.43
C GLY A 46 5.78 10.76 10.49
N ARG A 47 5.76 9.55 11.02
CA ARG A 47 5.81 8.35 10.17
C ARG A 47 4.45 8.00 9.60
N VAL A 48 4.39 7.78 8.28
CA VAL A 48 3.16 7.37 7.57
C VAL A 48 3.42 6.07 6.85
N ALA A 49 2.53 5.09 7.03
CA ALA A 49 2.59 3.83 6.30
C ALA A 49 1.38 3.68 5.37
N VAL A 50 1.58 3.02 4.23
CA VAL A 50 0.50 2.49 3.41
C VAL A 50 0.47 0.98 3.57
N TYR A 51 -0.70 0.43 3.85
CA TYR A 51 -0.96 -1.00 3.84
C TYR A 51 -1.91 -1.31 2.68
N ASP A 52 -1.41 -2.06 1.71
CA ASP A 52 -2.11 -2.38 0.47
C ASP A 52 -2.34 -3.90 0.41
N PHE A 53 -3.60 -4.32 0.39
CA PHE A 53 -3.97 -5.72 0.28
C PHE A 53 -4.87 -6.02 -0.93
N ASP A 54 -4.84 -5.14 -1.92
CA ASP A 54 -5.36 -5.46 -3.26
C ASP A 54 -4.58 -6.66 -3.82
N VAL A 55 -5.27 -7.52 -4.62
CA VAL A 55 -4.61 -8.68 -5.23
C VAL A 55 -3.48 -8.28 -6.17
N HIS A 56 -3.54 -7.07 -6.72
CA HIS A 56 -2.52 -6.53 -7.60
C HIS A 56 -1.50 -5.68 -6.83
N HIS A 57 -0.24 -5.75 -7.23
CA HIS A 57 0.79 -4.87 -6.68
C HIS A 57 0.49 -3.40 -7.00
N GLY A 58 0.46 -2.54 -5.98
CA GLY A 58 0.24 -1.10 -6.13
C GLY A 58 1.52 -0.36 -6.54
N ASN A 59 2.00 -0.66 -7.74
CA ASN A 59 3.24 -0.14 -8.29
C ASN A 59 3.35 1.40 -8.28
N GLY A 60 2.24 2.10 -8.48
CA GLY A 60 2.21 3.56 -8.46
C GLY A 60 2.41 4.12 -7.05
N THR A 61 1.80 3.49 -6.04
CA THR A 61 2.02 3.89 -4.64
C THR A 61 3.46 3.61 -4.21
N GLU A 62 4.01 2.45 -4.58
CA GLU A 62 5.42 2.14 -4.35
C GLU A 62 6.32 3.19 -4.98
N ASP A 63 6.16 3.48 -6.27
CA ASP A 63 6.98 4.44 -7.02
C ASP A 63 6.96 5.84 -6.41
N ILE A 64 5.78 6.32 -6.00
CA ILE A 64 5.63 7.64 -5.36
C ILE A 64 6.31 7.71 -3.99
N LEU A 65 6.24 6.62 -3.20
CA LEU A 65 6.74 6.62 -1.82
C LEU A 65 8.17 6.12 -1.68
N LEU A 66 8.71 5.46 -2.70
CA LEU A 66 10.05 4.87 -2.66
C LEU A 66 11.12 5.91 -2.29
N GLY A 67 11.95 5.56 -1.31
CA GLY A 67 13.04 6.41 -0.84
C GLY A 67 12.61 7.68 -0.09
N ARG A 68 11.31 7.89 0.16
CA ARG A 68 10.84 9.04 0.94
C ARG A 68 11.03 8.78 2.44
N ASP A 69 11.69 9.71 3.09
CA ASP A 69 11.91 9.64 4.53
C ASP A 69 10.58 9.60 5.30
N GLN A 70 10.53 8.81 6.37
CA GLN A 70 9.36 8.63 7.22
C GLN A 70 8.11 8.08 6.51
N CYS A 71 8.25 7.52 5.32
CA CYS A 71 7.19 6.78 4.62
C CYS A 71 7.58 5.31 4.49
N ALA A 72 6.59 4.42 4.56
CA ALA A 72 6.77 3.00 4.26
C ALA A 72 5.54 2.45 3.52
N TYR A 73 5.78 1.55 2.59
CA TYR A 73 4.77 0.86 1.80
C TYR A 73 4.83 -0.64 2.08
N PHE A 74 3.69 -1.24 2.40
CA PHE A 74 3.54 -2.67 2.69
C PHE A 74 2.46 -3.23 1.78
N SER A 75 2.83 -4.13 0.87
CA SER A 75 1.90 -4.69 -0.11
C SER A 75 1.86 -6.20 -0.05
N VAL A 76 0.67 -6.76 0.10
CA VAL A 76 0.42 -8.21 0.01
C VAL A 76 -0.39 -8.46 -1.25
N HIS A 77 0.22 -9.07 -2.25
CA HIS A 77 -0.36 -9.19 -3.59
C HIS A 77 0.01 -10.52 -4.25
N GLN A 78 -0.73 -10.89 -5.27
CA GLN A 78 -0.39 -12.05 -6.09
C GLN A 78 0.80 -11.74 -7.00
N PHE A 79 1.76 -12.66 -7.05
CA PHE A 79 2.86 -12.61 -8.03
C PHE A 79 3.20 -14.02 -8.52
N PRO A 80 3.39 -14.22 -9.86
CA PRO A 80 3.25 -13.22 -10.93
C PRO A 80 1.78 -12.84 -11.20
N CYS A 81 1.53 -11.55 -11.37
CA CYS A 81 0.26 -10.97 -11.74
C CYS A 81 0.49 -9.57 -12.33
N TYR A 82 -0.56 -8.94 -12.91
CA TYR A 82 -0.50 -7.53 -13.27
C TYR A 82 -0.11 -6.67 -12.04
N PRO A 83 0.73 -5.65 -12.17
CA PRO A 83 1.38 -5.12 -13.37
C PRO A 83 2.73 -5.78 -13.69
N GLY A 84 3.11 -6.86 -13.02
CA GLY A 84 4.37 -7.57 -13.22
C GLY A 84 5.53 -7.05 -12.37
N THR A 85 5.23 -6.28 -11.32
CA THR A 85 6.17 -5.72 -10.35
C THR A 85 5.90 -6.25 -8.94
N GLY A 86 6.74 -5.94 -7.97
CA GLY A 86 6.55 -6.31 -6.57
C GLY A 86 7.08 -7.71 -6.21
N SER A 87 7.99 -8.28 -7.01
CA SER A 87 8.63 -9.57 -6.68
C SER A 87 9.50 -9.50 -5.42
N ASP A 88 10.09 -8.35 -5.16
CA ASP A 88 11.09 -8.15 -4.11
C ASP A 88 10.82 -6.86 -3.33
N SER A 89 11.24 -6.86 -2.06
CA SER A 89 11.26 -5.64 -1.24
C SER A 89 12.50 -4.81 -1.54
N TYR A 90 12.34 -3.48 -1.54
CA TYR A 90 13.44 -2.56 -1.77
C TYR A 90 13.28 -1.27 -0.97
N GLN A 91 14.31 -0.85 -0.26
CA GLN A 91 14.31 0.35 0.61
C GLN A 91 13.13 0.34 1.62
N ASN A 92 12.20 1.28 1.49
CA ASN A 92 11.01 1.44 2.33
C ASN A 92 9.74 0.81 1.71
N ALA A 93 9.89 0.05 0.63
CA ALA A 93 8.86 -0.79 0.05
C ALA A 93 9.03 -2.25 0.49
N HIS A 94 8.02 -2.77 1.15
CA HIS A 94 7.96 -4.12 1.70
C HIS A 94 6.91 -4.92 0.94
N ASN A 95 7.35 -5.82 0.08
CA ASN A 95 6.51 -6.63 -0.79
C ASN A 95 6.41 -8.06 -0.28
N TYR A 96 5.19 -8.57 -0.18
CA TYR A 96 4.84 -9.92 0.26
C TYR A 96 4.09 -10.64 -0.85
N PRO A 97 4.82 -11.10 -1.89
CA PRO A 97 4.20 -11.77 -3.02
C PRO A 97 3.65 -13.14 -2.63
N VAL A 98 2.42 -13.42 -3.06
CA VAL A 98 1.75 -14.71 -2.85
C VAL A 98 1.53 -15.37 -4.21
N PRO A 99 1.94 -16.65 -4.42
CA PRO A 99 1.77 -17.30 -5.71
C PRO A 99 0.30 -17.51 -6.06
N PRO A 100 -0.05 -17.51 -7.37
CA PRO A 100 -1.40 -17.83 -7.82
C PRO A 100 -1.86 -19.19 -7.31
N GLY A 101 -3.10 -19.26 -6.81
CA GLY A 101 -3.67 -20.51 -6.28
C GLY A 101 -3.11 -20.95 -4.93
N ALA A 102 -2.37 -20.09 -4.23
CA ALA A 102 -1.89 -20.37 -2.89
C ALA A 102 -3.06 -20.64 -1.93
N PRO A 103 -2.87 -21.53 -0.94
CA PRO A 103 -3.86 -21.74 0.11
C PRO A 103 -4.18 -20.42 0.85
N ARG A 104 -5.43 -20.29 1.31
CA ARG A 104 -5.86 -19.11 2.09
C ARG A 104 -4.97 -18.82 3.29
N ASP A 105 -4.43 -19.86 3.94
CA ASP A 105 -3.57 -19.68 5.10
C ASP A 105 -2.20 -19.06 4.75
N ASP A 106 -1.70 -19.29 3.54
CA ASP A 106 -0.48 -18.63 3.07
C ASP A 106 -0.72 -17.14 2.86
N TYR A 107 -1.85 -16.76 2.26
CA TYR A 107 -2.23 -15.36 2.14
C TYR A 107 -2.43 -14.68 3.51
N ARG A 108 -3.12 -15.35 4.43
CA ARG A 108 -3.31 -14.83 5.81
C ARG A 108 -1.99 -14.66 6.55
N ARG A 109 -1.03 -15.57 6.34
CA ARG A 109 0.31 -15.45 6.90
C ARG A 109 1.02 -14.23 6.34
N ALA A 110 1.02 -14.03 5.02
CA ALA A 110 1.61 -12.85 4.38
C ALA A 110 1.00 -11.53 4.91
N LEU A 111 -0.34 -11.49 5.07
CA LEU A 111 -1.02 -10.34 5.69
C LEU A 111 -0.53 -10.09 7.13
N SER A 112 -0.36 -11.15 7.92
CA SER A 112 0.09 -11.03 9.31
C SER A 112 1.55 -10.56 9.39
N GLU A 113 2.43 -11.08 8.55
CA GLU A 113 3.83 -10.67 8.46
C GLU A 113 3.95 -9.20 8.07
N ALA A 114 3.20 -8.76 7.05
CA ALA A 114 3.15 -7.37 6.64
C ALA A 114 2.66 -6.44 7.76
N LEU A 115 1.63 -6.85 8.52
CA LEU A 115 1.13 -6.09 9.66
C LEU A 115 2.14 -6.02 10.81
N ASP A 116 2.92 -7.06 11.05
CA ASP A 116 3.93 -7.05 12.10
C ASP A 116 5.12 -6.15 11.73
N ASP A 117 5.52 -6.11 10.46
CA ASP A 117 6.52 -5.17 9.96
C ASP A 117 6.01 -3.73 10.02
N LEU A 118 4.76 -3.51 9.62
CA LEU A 118 4.11 -2.20 9.76
C LEU A 118 4.11 -1.71 11.22
N LYS A 119 3.78 -2.57 12.18
CA LYS A 119 3.84 -2.23 13.61
C LYS A 119 5.27 -1.89 14.07
N ARG A 120 6.28 -2.60 13.55
CA ARG A 120 7.70 -2.31 13.84
C ARG A 120 8.13 -0.95 13.31
N PHE A 121 7.60 -0.52 12.18
CA PHE A 121 7.82 0.82 11.64
C PHE A 121 7.25 1.92 12.55
N LYS A 122 6.24 1.63 13.38
CA LYS A 122 5.57 2.53 14.32
C LYS A 122 5.02 3.79 13.64
N PRO A 123 4.13 3.67 12.67
CA PRO A 123 3.55 4.81 11.99
C PRO A 123 2.63 5.59 12.93
N GLU A 124 2.51 6.89 12.71
CA GLU A 124 1.52 7.76 13.34
C GLU A 124 0.20 7.77 12.56
N LEU A 125 0.29 7.48 11.26
CA LEU A 125 -0.85 7.34 10.37
C LEU A 125 -0.65 6.12 9.47
N VAL A 126 -1.73 5.35 9.33
CA VAL A 126 -1.80 4.26 8.34
C VAL A 126 -2.88 4.58 7.33
N ALA A 127 -2.51 4.65 6.06
CA ALA A 127 -3.45 4.67 4.95
C ALA A 127 -3.61 3.23 4.42
N VAL A 128 -4.84 2.86 4.08
CA VAL A 128 -5.13 1.51 3.58
C VAL A 128 -5.65 1.58 2.16
N SER A 129 -5.00 0.86 1.26
CA SER A 129 -5.51 0.57 -0.08
C SER A 129 -6.22 -0.79 -0.02
N ALA A 130 -7.55 -0.76 0.00
CA ALA A 130 -8.38 -1.92 0.29
C ALA A 130 -8.98 -2.49 -1.00
N GLY A 131 -8.32 -3.47 -1.59
CA GLY A 131 -8.85 -4.31 -2.66
C GLY A 131 -9.41 -5.62 -2.10
N PHE A 132 -10.59 -6.02 -2.54
CA PHE A 132 -11.24 -7.27 -2.14
C PHE A 132 -11.36 -8.26 -3.31
N ASP A 133 -10.46 -8.14 -4.27
CA ASP A 133 -10.41 -8.93 -5.49
C ASP A 133 -9.51 -10.19 -5.38
N ALA A 134 -8.90 -10.41 -4.23
CA ALA A 134 -8.12 -11.62 -3.95
C ALA A 134 -8.99 -12.87 -3.76
N TYR A 135 -10.29 -12.73 -3.42
CA TYR A 135 -11.22 -13.84 -3.16
C TYR A 135 -12.65 -13.50 -3.57
#